data_08b022b4e7d15387a19d87a26516f106
#
_entry.id   08b022b4e7d15387a19d87a26516f106
#
_cell.length_a   1.000
_cell.length_b   1.000
_cell.length_c   1.000
_cell.angle_alpha   90.00
_cell.angle_beta   90.00
_cell.angle_gamma   90.00
#
_symmetry.space_group_name_H-M   'P 1'
#
loop_
_entity.id
_entity.type
_entity.pdbx_description
1 polymer ?
#
loop_
_entity_poly.entity_id
_entity_poly.type
_entity_poly.pdbx_seq_one_letter_code
_entity_poly.pdbx_strand_id
1 'polypeptide(L)'
;KPELGPQQLQMVMSSTGRNCLALGTAADANINTAADLRGKRLPWVIGSPALQTNVTAFLAYGGLTWDDVTKVEVGGFDEAWKAILNNQADAMTSFTSGGGTELDASPRGLHWLSTPHSETENWERMQAVAPHMAKRIATFGTNLSADNPLECGGFPYPILVTSPDRESDLVMNMAKGITEQFDSFVSAEPAAGGWATERQNFQWVLPYHAGAVAFWKSEGLWSDADEAHNQNLLNRQAVIAAAWEGLE
;
A
#
# COMPACT_ATOMS: atom_id res chain seq x y z
N LYS A 1 9.10 10.79 -9.49
CA LYS A 1 10.14 11.83 -9.32
C LYS A 1 9.97 12.88 -10.42
N PRO A 2 10.22 14.16 -10.13
CA PRO A 2 10.09 15.21 -11.16
C PRO A 2 10.89 14.93 -12.43
N GLU A 3 12.06 14.30 -12.29
CA GLU A 3 12.96 13.98 -13.39
C GLU A 3 12.44 12.91 -14.36
N LEU A 4 11.43 12.15 -13.96
CA LEU A 4 10.84 11.08 -14.77
C LEU A 4 9.54 11.49 -15.47
N GLY A 5 9.01 12.66 -15.13
CA GLY A 5 7.69 13.09 -15.59
C GLY A 5 6.55 12.17 -15.15
N PRO A 6 5.33 12.42 -15.64
CA PRO A 6 4.16 11.61 -15.35
C PRO A 6 4.27 10.22 -16.01
N GLN A 7 4.08 9.18 -15.22
CA GLN A 7 4.08 7.80 -15.72
C GLN A 7 2.64 7.35 -15.99
N GLN A 8 2.33 7.03 -17.23
CA GLN A 8 0.99 6.58 -17.64
C GLN A 8 0.81 5.07 -17.43
N LEU A 9 0.95 4.62 -16.19
CA LEU A 9 0.71 3.21 -15.86
C LEU A 9 -0.78 2.91 -15.79
N GLN A 10 -1.16 1.72 -16.30
CA GLN A 10 -2.53 1.21 -16.25
C GLN A 10 -2.56 -0.16 -15.60
N MET A 11 -3.60 -0.42 -14.82
CA MET A 11 -3.77 -1.68 -14.09
C MET A 11 -4.28 -2.80 -15.00
N VAL A 12 -3.83 -4.00 -14.71
CA VAL A 12 -4.38 -5.25 -15.24
C VAL A 12 -5.19 -5.94 -14.15
N MET A 13 -4.58 -6.13 -13.00
CA MET A 13 -5.16 -6.78 -11.81
C MET A 13 -4.61 -6.16 -10.54
N SER A 14 -5.35 -6.30 -9.46
CA SER A 14 -4.91 -5.92 -8.12
C SER A 14 -4.99 -7.10 -7.15
N SER A 15 -4.08 -7.17 -6.20
CA SER A 15 -4.18 -8.10 -5.09
C SER A 15 -4.67 -7.38 -3.85
N THR A 16 -5.78 -7.85 -3.26
CA THR A 16 -6.35 -7.29 -2.04
C THR A 16 -6.42 -8.36 -0.96
N GLY A 17 -5.33 -8.53 -0.22
CA GLY A 17 -5.19 -9.49 0.86
C GLY A 17 -5.98 -9.10 2.13
N ARG A 18 -5.90 -9.97 3.15
CA ARG A 18 -6.43 -9.73 4.51
C ARG A 18 -5.43 -9.01 5.41
N ASN A 19 -4.25 -8.70 4.90
CA ASN A 19 -3.22 -7.88 5.52
C ASN A 19 -3.44 -6.40 5.18
N CYS A 20 -2.84 -5.52 5.94
CA CYS A 20 -2.83 -4.09 5.66
C CYS A 20 -1.41 -3.53 5.84
N LEU A 21 -1.20 -2.31 5.38
CA LEU A 21 -0.05 -1.51 5.76
C LEU A 21 -0.30 -0.91 7.15
N ALA A 22 0.58 -1.20 8.10
CA ALA A 22 0.52 -0.66 9.45
C ALA A 22 1.91 -0.19 9.89
N LEU A 23 1.96 0.57 10.97
CA LEU A 23 3.21 0.91 11.65
C LEU A 23 3.47 -0.14 12.74
N GLY A 24 4.51 -0.96 12.55
CA GLY A 24 5.01 -1.85 13.58
C GLY A 24 5.99 -1.10 14.48
N THR A 25 5.75 -1.11 15.78
CA THR A 25 6.55 -0.43 16.78
C THR A 25 7.17 -1.46 17.73
N ALA A 26 8.35 -1.16 18.28
CA ALA A 26 8.83 -1.91 19.41
C ALA A 26 7.90 -1.67 20.61
N ALA A 27 7.43 -2.73 21.26
CA ALA A 27 6.47 -2.61 22.36
C ALA A 27 7.06 -1.83 23.56
N ASP A 28 8.37 -1.90 23.76
CA ASP A 28 9.10 -1.15 24.79
C ASP A 28 9.25 0.35 24.47
N ALA A 29 8.93 0.78 23.24
CA ALA A 29 9.04 2.18 22.85
C ALA A 29 7.87 3.05 23.32
N ASN A 30 6.81 2.46 23.91
CA ASN A 30 5.63 3.15 24.42
C ASN A 30 4.99 4.07 23.36
N ILE A 31 4.69 3.52 22.17
CA ILE A 31 3.99 4.18 21.09
C ILE A 31 2.60 3.57 21.01
N ASN A 32 1.58 4.26 21.52
CA ASN A 32 0.20 3.79 21.56
C ASN A 32 -0.69 4.50 20.52
N THR A 33 -0.31 5.71 20.13
CA THR A 33 -0.95 6.52 19.10
C THR A 33 0.08 7.03 18.11
N ALA A 34 -0.36 7.48 16.93
CA ALA A 34 0.56 8.06 15.95
C ALA A 34 1.20 9.38 16.44
N ALA A 35 0.56 10.10 17.36
CA ALA A 35 1.14 11.30 17.98
C ALA A 35 2.34 10.97 18.89
N ASP A 36 2.41 9.77 19.46
CA ASP A 36 3.53 9.32 20.31
C ASP A 36 4.82 9.07 19.52
N LEU A 37 4.76 9.14 18.18
CA LEU A 37 5.96 9.11 17.34
C LEU A 37 6.85 10.35 17.52
N ARG A 38 6.34 11.43 18.14
CA ARG A 38 7.13 12.63 18.42
C ARG A 38 8.38 12.29 19.21
N GLY A 39 9.54 12.68 18.68
CA GLY A 39 10.85 12.42 19.29
C GLY A 39 11.36 10.98 19.12
N LYS A 40 10.61 10.09 18.50
CA LYS A 40 11.04 8.70 18.24
C LYS A 40 12.01 8.61 17.07
N ARG A 41 12.72 7.50 16.98
CA ARG A 41 13.70 7.20 15.93
C ARG A 41 13.03 6.37 14.85
N LEU A 42 12.94 6.93 13.64
CA LEU A 42 12.30 6.26 12.50
C LEU A 42 13.30 6.04 11.36
N PRO A 43 13.31 4.84 10.76
CA PRO A 43 14.15 4.55 9.62
C PRO A 43 13.79 5.43 8.40
N TRP A 44 14.82 6.04 7.83
CA TRP A 44 14.78 6.68 6.52
C TRP A 44 15.49 5.78 5.52
N VAL A 45 14.73 5.06 4.70
CA VAL A 45 15.32 4.10 3.74
C VAL A 45 15.83 4.87 2.53
N ILE A 46 17.15 4.93 2.39
CA ILE A 46 17.80 5.64 1.29
C ILE A 46 17.43 4.99 -0.03
N GLY A 47 17.04 5.81 -1.01
CA GLY A 47 16.69 5.31 -2.36
C GLY A 47 15.34 4.62 -2.49
N SER A 48 14.52 4.56 -1.42
CA SER A 48 13.17 3.98 -1.47
C SER A 48 12.06 5.02 -1.21
N PRO A 49 11.66 5.80 -2.21
CA PRO A 49 10.59 6.81 -2.05
C PRO A 49 9.27 6.23 -1.55
N ALA A 50 8.96 4.98 -1.92
CA ALA A 50 7.73 4.33 -1.48
C ALA A 50 7.72 4.11 0.04
N LEU A 51 8.81 3.59 0.62
CA LEU A 51 8.92 3.39 2.06
C LEU A 51 8.95 4.73 2.82
N GLN A 52 9.62 5.73 2.26
CA GLN A 52 9.62 7.09 2.82
C GLN A 52 8.21 7.69 2.84
N THR A 53 7.46 7.56 1.73
CA THR A 53 6.07 8.03 1.62
C THR A 53 5.17 7.32 2.63
N ASN A 54 5.32 6.01 2.80
CA ASN A 54 4.54 5.25 3.77
C ASN A 54 4.74 5.78 5.20
N VAL A 55 5.99 5.94 5.64
CA VAL A 55 6.27 6.50 6.99
C VAL A 55 5.75 7.93 7.10
N THR A 56 5.94 8.77 6.06
CA THR A 56 5.42 10.14 6.03
C THR A 56 3.90 10.18 6.19
N ALA A 57 3.18 9.23 5.58
CA ALA A 57 1.72 9.14 5.70
C ALA A 57 1.28 8.85 7.15
N PHE A 58 1.97 7.95 7.84
CA PHE A 58 1.69 7.67 9.26
C PHE A 58 2.09 8.83 10.19
N LEU A 59 3.16 9.55 9.89
CA LEU A 59 3.50 10.79 10.60
C LEU A 59 2.38 11.83 10.42
N ALA A 60 1.93 12.05 9.19
CA ALA A 60 0.84 12.98 8.89
C ALA A 60 -0.46 12.59 9.59
N TYR A 61 -0.77 11.28 9.69
CA TYR A 61 -1.90 10.78 10.49
C TYR A 61 -1.81 11.26 11.94
N GLY A 62 -0.62 11.20 12.54
CA GLY A 62 -0.34 11.70 13.90
C GLY A 62 -0.22 13.23 14.01
N GLY A 63 -0.40 13.99 12.92
CA GLY A 63 -0.18 15.44 12.90
C GLY A 63 1.31 15.82 13.03
N LEU A 64 2.20 14.95 12.56
CA LEU A 64 3.65 15.08 12.64
C LEU A 64 4.30 15.17 11.26
N THR A 65 5.53 15.62 11.25
CA THR A 65 6.43 15.65 10.11
C THR A 65 7.76 14.97 10.45
N TRP A 66 8.65 14.89 9.49
CA TRP A 66 10.01 14.38 9.72
C TRP A 66 10.85 15.27 10.63
N ASP A 67 10.45 16.52 10.86
CA ASP A 67 11.13 17.43 11.81
C ASP A 67 10.79 17.12 13.27
N ASP A 68 9.71 16.37 13.49
CA ASP A 68 9.24 15.96 14.82
C ASP A 68 9.88 14.66 15.33
N VAL A 69 10.69 13.99 14.51
CA VAL A 69 11.25 12.65 14.77
C VAL A 69 12.75 12.62 14.45
N THR A 70 13.45 11.60 14.95
CA THR A 70 14.85 11.37 14.61
C THR A 70 14.95 10.41 13.43
N LYS A 71 15.50 10.87 12.30
CA LYS A 71 15.78 10.02 11.14
C LYS A 71 16.96 9.10 11.41
N VAL A 72 16.78 7.81 11.12
CA VAL A 72 17.83 6.80 11.13
C VAL A 72 18.03 6.32 9.69
N GLU A 73 19.08 6.76 9.03
CA GLU A 73 19.36 6.38 7.65
C GLU A 73 19.75 4.90 7.57
N VAL A 74 19.09 4.17 6.67
CA VAL A 74 19.33 2.74 6.42
C VAL A 74 19.28 2.45 4.92
N GLY A 75 19.96 1.38 4.49
CA GLY A 75 20.08 1.03 3.08
C GLY A 75 18.86 0.33 2.48
N GLY A 76 18.03 -0.32 3.31
CA GLY A 76 16.92 -1.13 2.82
C GLY A 76 15.87 -1.44 3.87
N PHE A 77 14.83 -2.18 3.44
CA PHE A 77 13.72 -2.58 4.30
C PHE A 77 14.17 -3.50 5.45
N ASP A 78 15.03 -4.49 5.15
CA ASP A 78 15.52 -5.43 6.16
C ASP A 78 16.42 -4.74 7.19
N GLU A 79 17.25 -3.77 6.75
CA GLU A 79 18.07 -2.96 7.64
C GLU A 79 17.22 -2.07 8.56
N ALA A 80 16.05 -1.60 8.07
CA ALA A 80 15.13 -0.84 8.91
C ALA A 80 14.59 -1.68 10.08
N TRP A 81 14.19 -2.92 9.81
CA TRP A 81 13.73 -3.84 10.88
C TRP A 81 14.86 -4.28 11.80
N LYS A 82 16.07 -4.53 11.26
CA LYS A 82 17.26 -4.79 12.07
C LYS A 82 17.63 -3.61 12.99
N ALA A 83 17.45 -2.37 12.51
CA ALA A 83 17.66 -1.19 13.35
C ALA A 83 16.69 -1.16 14.54
N ILE A 84 15.42 -1.58 14.36
CA ILE A 84 14.48 -1.70 15.47
C ILE A 84 14.91 -2.81 16.43
N LEU A 85 15.21 -4.00 15.92
CA LEU A 85 15.68 -5.13 16.73
C LEU A 85 16.90 -4.77 17.60
N ASN A 86 17.82 -4.00 17.04
CA ASN A 86 19.06 -3.56 17.71
C ASN A 86 18.88 -2.27 18.55
N ASN A 87 17.65 -1.84 18.82
CA ASN A 87 17.33 -0.62 19.55
C ASN A 87 17.98 0.66 18.98
N GLN A 88 18.14 0.72 17.67
CA GLN A 88 18.60 1.90 16.93
C GLN A 88 17.44 2.71 16.35
N ALA A 89 16.26 2.07 16.18
CA ALA A 89 15.01 2.68 15.74
C ALA A 89 13.85 2.15 16.60
N ASP A 90 12.68 2.77 16.48
CA ASP A 90 11.53 2.48 17.33
C ASP A 90 10.31 1.96 16.58
N ALA A 91 10.16 2.31 15.30
CA ALA A 91 9.01 1.91 14.47
C ALA A 91 9.33 1.94 12.98
N MET A 92 8.62 1.10 12.19
CA MET A 92 8.68 1.08 10.73
C MET A 92 7.34 0.62 10.15
N THR A 93 6.99 1.13 8.96
CA THR A 93 5.81 0.66 8.23
C THR A 93 6.09 -0.67 7.54
N SER A 94 5.11 -1.58 7.62
CA SER A 94 5.11 -2.84 6.89
C SER A 94 3.69 -3.30 6.63
N PHE A 95 3.50 -4.17 5.62
CA PHE A 95 2.33 -5.00 5.61
C PHE A 95 2.35 -5.95 6.81
N THR A 96 1.20 -6.15 7.44
CA THR A 96 1.09 -6.92 8.70
C THR A 96 1.51 -8.40 8.56
N SER A 97 1.60 -8.90 7.33
CA SER A 97 2.13 -10.23 7.00
C SER A 97 3.66 -10.28 6.83
N GLY A 98 4.36 -9.15 6.95
CA GLY A 98 5.81 -9.08 6.77
C GLY A 98 6.49 -8.26 7.88
N GLY A 99 7.79 -8.44 8.07
CA GLY A 99 8.67 -7.58 8.90
C GLY A 99 8.50 -7.68 10.43
N GLY A 100 7.35 -8.03 10.95
CA GLY A 100 7.08 -7.97 12.38
C GLY A 100 7.46 -9.22 13.19
N THR A 101 7.60 -10.38 12.55
CA THR A 101 7.74 -11.68 13.24
C THR A 101 9.00 -11.78 14.11
N GLU A 102 10.13 -11.30 13.59
CA GLU A 102 11.39 -11.32 14.35
C GLU A 102 11.35 -10.34 15.53
N LEU A 103 10.72 -9.18 15.35
CA LEU A 103 10.55 -8.20 16.43
C LEU A 103 9.63 -8.76 17.53
N ASP A 104 8.54 -9.43 17.14
CA ASP A 104 7.62 -10.09 18.08
C ASP A 104 8.32 -11.16 18.92
N ALA A 105 9.20 -11.94 18.31
CA ALA A 105 9.99 -12.97 18.99
C ALA A 105 11.15 -12.39 19.84
N SER A 106 11.46 -11.10 19.70
CA SER A 106 12.54 -10.44 20.42
C SER A 106 12.10 -9.93 21.80
N PRO A 107 13.04 -9.62 22.71
CA PRO A 107 12.71 -8.99 23.99
C PRO A 107 12.02 -7.62 23.87
N ARG A 108 12.14 -6.95 22.72
CA ARG A 108 11.48 -5.66 22.47
C ARG A 108 9.98 -5.82 22.17
N GLY A 109 9.56 -6.98 21.67
CA GLY A 109 8.19 -7.27 21.28
C GLY A 109 7.69 -6.40 20.12
N LEU A 110 6.59 -6.82 19.52
CA LEU A 110 5.90 -6.08 18.46
C LEU A 110 4.58 -5.52 18.95
N HIS A 111 4.32 -4.25 18.66
CA HIS A 111 2.99 -3.64 18.73
C HIS A 111 2.64 -3.04 17.38
N TRP A 112 1.49 -3.46 16.80
CA TRP A 112 0.93 -2.83 15.60
C TRP A 112 0.11 -1.61 16.00
N LEU A 113 0.49 -0.45 15.50
CA LEU A 113 -0.23 0.79 15.76
C LEU A 113 -1.54 0.82 14.97
N SER A 114 -2.66 0.95 15.69
CA SER A 114 -3.96 1.16 15.05
C SER A 114 -4.07 2.56 14.46
N THR A 115 -4.78 2.68 13.34
CA THR A 115 -5.25 3.94 12.77
C THR A 115 -6.78 3.94 12.72
N PRO A 116 -7.46 4.27 13.83
CA PRO A 116 -8.91 4.17 13.96
C PRO A 116 -9.65 4.86 12.81
N HIS A 117 -10.59 4.15 12.21
CA HIS A 117 -11.32 4.65 11.04
C HIS A 117 -12.26 5.81 11.37
N SER A 118 -12.60 5.98 12.65
CA SER A 118 -13.39 7.10 13.17
C SER A 118 -12.62 8.42 13.25
N GLU A 119 -11.29 8.39 13.21
CA GLU A 119 -10.44 9.59 13.30
C GLU A 119 -10.35 10.30 11.93
N THR A 120 -11.43 10.90 11.46
CA THR A 120 -11.57 11.44 10.11
C THR A 120 -10.48 12.47 9.76
N GLU A 121 -10.19 13.42 10.65
CA GLU A 121 -9.16 14.44 10.41
C GLU A 121 -7.76 13.85 10.26
N ASN A 122 -7.45 12.78 11.02
CA ASN A 122 -6.18 12.07 10.92
C ASN A 122 -6.05 11.38 9.56
N TRP A 123 -7.14 10.76 9.09
CA TRP A 123 -7.21 10.16 7.77
C TRP A 123 -7.09 11.18 6.63
N GLU A 124 -7.71 12.36 6.76
CA GLU A 124 -7.57 13.43 5.79
C GLU A 124 -6.11 13.89 5.66
N ARG A 125 -5.40 14.05 6.80
CA ARG A 125 -3.96 14.36 6.79
C ARG A 125 -3.13 13.26 6.13
N MET A 126 -3.39 11.99 6.44
CA MET A 126 -2.72 10.85 5.80
C MET A 126 -2.94 10.85 4.29
N GLN A 127 -4.19 11.01 3.85
CA GLN A 127 -4.57 10.97 2.43
C GLN A 127 -4.09 12.20 1.64
N ALA A 128 -3.87 13.33 2.29
CA ALA A 128 -3.22 14.48 1.66
C ALA A 128 -1.78 14.18 1.23
N VAL A 129 -1.07 13.32 1.98
CA VAL A 129 0.29 12.85 1.67
C VAL A 129 0.28 11.63 0.75
N ALA A 130 -0.62 10.69 1.02
CA ALA A 130 -0.70 9.40 0.35
C ALA A 130 -2.16 9.11 -0.09
N PRO A 131 -2.64 9.72 -1.18
CA PRO A 131 -4.04 9.61 -1.61
C PRO A 131 -4.47 8.18 -2.00
N HIS A 132 -3.51 7.29 -2.20
CA HIS A 132 -3.74 5.87 -2.47
C HIS A 132 -4.07 5.05 -1.21
N MET A 133 -3.89 5.62 0.00
CA MET A 133 -4.23 4.96 1.27
C MET A 133 -5.74 4.89 1.47
N ALA A 134 -6.24 3.70 1.75
CA ALA A 134 -7.62 3.44 2.09
C ALA A 134 -7.72 2.84 3.51
N LYS A 135 -8.86 3.06 4.16
CA LYS A 135 -9.21 2.42 5.44
C LYS A 135 -9.37 0.92 5.23
N ARG A 136 -8.68 0.12 6.04
CA ARG A 136 -8.70 -1.34 5.97
C ARG A 136 -8.68 -1.97 7.35
N ILE A 137 -9.15 -3.21 7.42
CA ILE A 137 -9.05 -4.04 8.64
C ILE A 137 -8.15 -5.22 8.31
N ALA A 138 -7.02 -5.34 9.03
CA ALA A 138 -6.19 -6.53 8.97
C ALA A 138 -6.77 -7.63 9.86
N THR A 139 -6.96 -8.80 9.26
CA THR A 139 -7.31 -10.04 9.96
C THR A 139 -6.28 -11.13 9.71
N PHE A 140 -5.11 -10.73 9.21
CA PHE A 140 -3.98 -11.61 8.91
C PHE A 140 -2.66 -10.86 9.12
N GLY A 141 -1.72 -11.50 9.80
CA GLY A 141 -0.40 -10.98 10.10
C GLY A 141 0.10 -11.45 11.46
N THR A 142 1.30 -11.01 11.84
CA THR A 142 1.88 -11.35 13.16
C THR A 142 0.95 -10.85 14.27
N ASN A 143 0.49 -11.76 15.13
CA ASN A 143 -0.45 -11.50 16.24
C ASN A 143 -1.84 -10.99 15.81
N LEU A 144 -2.22 -11.12 14.54
CA LEU A 144 -3.52 -10.70 14.02
C LEU A 144 -4.32 -11.89 13.50
N SER A 145 -5.63 -11.84 13.73
CA SER A 145 -6.60 -12.85 13.30
C SER A 145 -7.97 -12.21 13.10
N ALA A 146 -8.96 -13.02 12.71
CA ALA A 146 -10.35 -12.57 12.65
C ALA A 146 -10.89 -12.16 14.04
N ASP A 147 -10.40 -12.80 15.12
CA ASP A 147 -10.81 -12.51 16.49
C ASP A 147 -9.96 -11.38 17.12
N ASN A 148 -8.85 -11.03 16.51
CA ASN A 148 -7.97 -9.94 16.94
C ASN A 148 -7.59 -9.07 15.72
N PRO A 149 -8.56 -8.33 15.15
CA PRO A 149 -8.31 -7.49 13.97
C PRO A 149 -7.62 -6.18 14.33
N LEU A 150 -7.00 -5.55 13.32
CA LEU A 150 -6.40 -4.23 13.43
C LEU A 150 -7.05 -3.26 12.43
N GLU A 151 -7.54 -2.13 12.89
CA GLU A 151 -7.88 -1.00 12.02
C GLU A 151 -6.59 -0.31 11.55
N CYS A 152 -6.38 -0.27 10.25
CA CYS A 152 -5.14 0.20 9.63
C CYS A 152 -5.38 0.83 8.25
N GLY A 153 -4.32 1.32 7.66
CA GLY A 153 -4.32 1.78 6.27
C GLY A 153 -3.92 0.68 5.31
N GLY A 154 -4.08 0.94 4.01
CA GLY A 154 -3.55 0.04 3.00
C GLY A 154 -4.00 0.41 1.60
N PHE A 155 -3.47 -0.34 0.67
CA PHE A 155 -3.77 -0.25 -0.75
C PHE A 155 -3.66 -1.66 -1.36
N PRO A 156 -4.22 -1.90 -2.56
CA PRO A 156 -4.00 -3.16 -3.25
C PRO A 156 -2.50 -3.39 -3.47
N TYR A 157 -1.99 -4.55 -3.04
CA TYR A 157 -0.58 -4.91 -3.19
C TYR A 157 -0.37 -6.44 -3.12
N PRO A 158 0.39 -7.01 -4.08
CA PRO A 158 0.94 -6.34 -5.25
C PRO A 158 -0.12 -5.95 -6.28
N ILE A 159 0.27 -5.10 -7.25
CA ILE A 159 -0.53 -4.75 -8.41
C ILE A 159 0.17 -5.18 -9.68
N LEU A 160 -0.58 -5.68 -10.65
CA LEU A 160 -0.09 -5.91 -12.00
C LEU A 160 -0.45 -4.70 -12.87
N VAL A 161 0.57 -4.06 -13.43
CA VAL A 161 0.42 -2.86 -14.26
C VAL A 161 1.10 -3.05 -15.61
N THR A 162 0.67 -2.25 -16.57
CA THR A 162 1.25 -2.21 -17.92
C THR A 162 1.29 -0.76 -18.43
N SER A 163 1.99 -0.52 -19.53
CA SER A 163 1.91 0.73 -20.27
C SER A 163 0.66 0.78 -21.14
N PRO A 164 0.13 1.98 -21.47
CA PRO A 164 -1.13 2.13 -22.23
C PRO A 164 -1.04 1.66 -23.69
N ASP A 165 0.17 1.54 -24.25
CA ASP A 165 0.45 1.15 -25.63
C ASP A 165 0.48 -0.37 -25.86
N ARG A 166 0.26 -1.18 -24.80
CA ARG A 166 0.23 -2.64 -24.94
C ARG A 166 -1.00 -3.09 -25.69
N GLU A 167 -0.82 -4.15 -26.50
CA GLU A 167 -1.91 -4.77 -27.22
C GLU A 167 -3.01 -5.25 -26.26
N SER A 168 -4.26 -4.84 -26.51
CA SER A 168 -5.39 -5.15 -25.63
C SER A 168 -5.61 -6.65 -25.46
N ASP A 169 -5.44 -7.44 -26.53
CA ASP A 169 -5.58 -8.90 -26.47
C ASP A 169 -4.52 -9.56 -25.57
N LEU A 170 -3.29 -9.05 -25.58
CA LEU A 170 -2.24 -9.53 -24.69
C LEU A 170 -2.62 -9.28 -23.22
N VAL A 171 -3.07 -8.07 -22.90
CA VAL A 171 -3.44 -7.69 -21.53
C VAL A 171 -4.69 -8.45 -21.07
N MET A 172 -5.69 -8.62 -21.94
CA MET A 172 -6.88 -9.42 -21.67
C MET A 172 -6.51 -10.87 -21.36
N ASN A 173 -5.66 -11.49 -22.21
CA ASN A 173 -5.24 -12.87 -22.03
C ASN A 173 -4.37 -13.06 -20.77
N MET A 174 -3.61 -12.06 -20.36
CA MET A 174 -2.84 -12.09 -19.10
C MET A 174 -3.78 -12.11 -17.88
N ALA A 175 -4.76 -11.22 -17.84
CA ALA A 175 -5.76 -11.20 -16.75
C ALA A 175 -6.52 -12.53 -16.70
N LYS A 176 -6.98 -13.02 -17.86
CA LYS A 176 -7.66 -14.31 -18.00
C LYS A 176 -6.79 -15.46 -17.50
N GLY A 177 -5.54 -15.56 -17.95
CA GLY A 177 -4.66 -16.66 -17.59
C GLY A 177 -4.37 -16.70 -16.10
N ILE A 178 -4.16 -15.54 -15.44
CA ILE A 178 -3.98 -15.49 -13.98
C ILE A 178 -5.24 -15.95 -13.25
N THR A 179 -6.41 -15.52 -13.71
CA THR A 179 -7.70 -15.90 -13.12
C THR A 179 -7.97 -17.40 -13.28
N GLU A 180 -7.76 -17.96 -14.46
CA GLU A 180 -7.96 -19.39 -14.75
C GLU A 180 -6.97 -20.28 -13.98
N GLN A 181 -5.77 -19.79 -13.69
CA GLN A 181 -4.75 -20.52 -12.96
C GLN A 181 -4.72 -20.25 -11.46
N PHE A 182 -5.69 -19.50 -10.92
CA PHE A 182 -5.71 -19.07 -9.53
C PHE A 182 -5.53 -20.22 -8.54
N ASP A 183 -6.25 -21.31 -8.71
CA ASP A 183 -6.18 -22.48 -7.83
C ASP A 183 -4.80 -23.17 -7.82
N SER A 184 -4.04 -23.00 -8.91
CA SER A 184 -2.70 -23.61 -9.03
C SER A 184 -1.64 -22.92 -8.18
N PHE A 185 -1.84 -21.64 -7.83
CA PHE A 185 -0.85 -20.84 -7.09
C PHE A 185 -1.36 -20.26 -5.77
N VAL A 186 -2.67 -20.27 -5.49
CA VAL A 186 -3.25 -19.63 -4.29
C VAL A 186 -2.66 -20.17 -2.99
N SER A 187 -2.21 -21.43 -2.95
CA SER A 187 -1.59 -22.03 -1.78
C SER A 187 -0.08 -21.82 -1.68
N ALA A 188 0.55 -21.23 -2.70
CA ALA A 188 2.00 -21.06 -2.73
C ALA A 188 2.51 -20.00 -1.75
N GLU A 189 1.65 -19.00 -1.43
CA GLU A 189 2.00 -17.89 -0.55
C GLU A 189 0.73 -17.39 0.15
N PRO A 190 0.77 -17.07 1.46
CA PRO A 190 -0.42 -16.66 2.23
C PRO A 190 -1.16 -15.45 1.68
N ALA A 191 -0.47 -14.51 1.00
CA ALA A 191 -1.10 -13.33 0.40
C ALA A 191 -1.68 -13.60 -1.00
N ALA A 192 -1.40 -14.76 -1.62
CA ALA A 192 -1.85 -15.09 -2.97
C ALA A 192 -3.38 -15.08 -3.12
N GLY A 193 -4.12 -15.38 -2.04
CA GLY A 193 -5.58 -15.24 -2.01
C GLY A 193 -6.11 -13.83 -2.32
N GLY A 194 -5.25 -12.81 -2.28
CA GLY A 194 -5.61 -11.45 -2.66
C GLY A 194 -5.87 -11.26 -4.16
N TRP A 195 -5.41 -12.17 -5.01
CA TRP A 195 -5.61 -12.15 -6.46
C TRP A 195 -6.98 -12.68 -6.91
N ALA A 196 -7.77 -13.24 -6.00
CA ALA A 196 -9.11 -13.74 -6.30
C ALA A 196 -9.99 -12.67 -6.99
N THR A 197 -10.87 -13.09 -7.87
CA THR A 197 -11.73 -12.19 -8.67
C THR A 197 -12.62 -11.31 -7.81
N GLU A 198 -13.18 -11.85 -6.73
CA GLU A 198 -14.02 -11.13 -5.77
C GLU A 198 -13.24 -10.12 -4.90
N ARG A 199 -11.91 -10.10 -5.01
CA ARG A 199 -11.02 -9.20 -4.27
C ARG A 199 -10.39 -8.12 -5.12
N GLN A 200 -10.76 -8.02 -6.39
CA GLN A 200 -10.30 -6.96 -7.27
C GLN A 200 -10.83 -5.60 -6.79
N ASN A 201 -10.04 -4.55 -6.98
CA ASN A 201 -10.42 -3.19 -6.62
C ASN A 201 -10.45 -2.31 -7.87
N PHE A 202 -11.64 -2.07 -8.40
CA PHE A 202 -11.84 -1.27 -9.61
C PHE A 202 -11.96 0.25 -9.33
N GLN A 203 -12.01 0.64 -8.06
CA GLN A 203 -12.18 2.04 -7.62
C GLN A 203 -10.89 2.64 -7.03
N TRP A 204 -9.72 2.09 -7.39
CA TRP A 204 -8.45 2.61 -6.88
C TRP A 204 -7.94 3.79 -7.72
N VAL A 205 -6.72 4.28 -7.43
CA VAL A 205 -6.19 5.56 -7.96
C VAL A 205 -5.52 5.46 -9.33
N LEU A 206 -5.38 4.26 -9.89
CA LEU A 206 -4.84 4.03 -11.24
C LEU A 206 -5.94 3.52 -12.17
N PRO A 207 -5.97 3.98 -13.43
CA PRO A 207 -6.92 3.46 -14.41
C PRO A 207 -6.55 2.04 -14.83
N TYR A 208 -7.54 1.28 -15.25
CA TYR A 208 -7.35 -0.04 -15.86
C TYR A 208 -7.09 0.09 -17.35
N HIS A 209 -6.26 -0.79 -17.88
CA HIS A 209 -5.99 -0.92 -19.31
C HIS A 209 -7.23 -1.44 -20.05
N ALA A 210 -7.44 -1.00 -21.31
CA ALA A 210 -8.61 -1.39 -22.09
C ALA A 210 -8.79 -2.91 -22.22
N GLY A 211 -7.71 -3.67 -22.41
CA GLY A 211 -7.75 -5.13 -22.43
C GLY A 211 -8.18 -5.75 -21.11
N ALA A 212 -7.74 -5.18 -19.98
CA ALA A 212 -8.18 -5.63 -18.65
C ALA A 212 -9.66 -5.31 -18.42
N VAL A 213 -10.11 -4.11 -18.80
CA VAL A 213 -11.54 -3.72 -18.74
C VAL A 213 -12.41 -4.68 -19.57
N ALA A 214 -11.96 -5.05 -20.79
CA ALA A 214 -12.67 -6.01 -21.63
C ALA A 214 -12.82 -7.37 -20.93
N PHE A 215 -11.76 -7.87 -20.29
CA PHE A 215 -11.81 -9.10 -19.50
C PHE A 215 -12.81 -8.99 -18.33
N TRP A 216 -12.70 -7.94 -17.49
CA TRP A 216 -13.57 -7.79 -16.31
C TRP A 216 -15.05 -7.58 -16.69
N LYS A 217 -15.32 -6.97 -17.86
CA LYS A 217 -16.68 -6.92 -18.44
C LYS A 217 -17.17 -8.29 -18.86
N SER A 218 -16.32 -9.13 -19.46
CA SER A 218 -16.70 -10.50 -19.86
C SER A 218 -17.01 -11.40 -18.67
N GLU A 219 -16.35 -11.14 -17.52
CA GLU A 219 -16.63 -11.82 -16.26
C GLU A 219 -17.86 -11.25 -15.51
N GLY A 220 -18.48 -10.19 -16.00
CA GLY A 220 -19.64 -9.54 -15.38
C GLY A 220 -19.32 -8.79 -14.08
N LEU A 221 -18.04 -8.45 -13.85
CA LEU A 221 -17.54 -7.81 -12.62
C LEU A 221 -17.35 -6.30 -12.77
N TRP A 222 -17.39 -5.77 -13.98
CA TRP A 222 -17.18 -4.34 -14.26
C TRP A 222 -18.51 -3.60 -14.34
N SER A 223 -18.76 -2.67 -13.44
CA SER A 223 -19.98 -1.87 -13.37
C SER A 223 -19.87 -0.54 -14.14
N ASP A 224 -21.02 0.13 -14.35
CA ASP A 224 -21.05 1.49 -14.90
C ASP A 224 -20.32 2.51 -14.00
N ALA A 225 -20.34 2.31 -12.69
CA ALA A 225 -19.59 3.13 -11.74
C ALA A 225 -18.07 2.94 -11.90
N ASP A 226 -17.61 1.71 -12.16
CA ASP A 226 -16.20 1.43 -12.43
C ASP A 226 -15.76 2.05 -13.77
N GLU A 227 -16.63 1.98 -14.79
CA GLU A 227 -16.37 2.64 -16.08
C GLU A 227 -16.21 4.16 -15.91
N ALA A 228 -17.13 4.80 -15.18
CA ALA A 228 -17.08 6.23 -14.95
C ALA A 228 -15.83 6.64 -14.16
N HIS A 229 -15.48 5.87 -13.12
CA HIS A 229 -14.27 6.08 -12.33
C HIS A 229 -13.01 5.93 -13.20
N ASN A 230 -12.92 4.85 -13.97
CA ASN A 230 -11.80 4.58 -14.86
C ASN A 230 -11.61 5.70 -15.89
N GLN A 231 -12.68 6.19 -16.51
CA GLN A 231 -12.62 7.29 -17.47
C GLN A 231 -12.12 8.59 -16.81
N ASN A 232 -12.53 8.89 -15.58
CA ASN A 232 -12.03 10.04 -14.83
C ASN A 232 -10.52 9.93 -14.57
N LEU A 233 -10.01 8.75 -14.26
CA LEU A 233 -8.58 8.53 -14.05
C LEU A 233 -7.77 8.65 -15.35
N LEU A 234 -8.29 8.14 -16.47
CA LEU A 234 -7.67 8.31 -17.79
C LEU A 234 -7.63 9.80 -18.20
N ASN A 235 -8.71 10.54 -17.99
CA ASN A 235 -8.74 11.98 -18.23
C ASN A 235 -7.72 12.72 -17.34
N ARG A 236 -7.60 12.34 -16.08
CA ARG A 236 -6.58 12.88 -15.17
C ARG A 236 -5.17 12.62 -15.68
N GLN A 237 -4.86 11.41 -16.16
CA GLN A 237 -3.55 11.09 -16.74
C GLN A 237 -3.26 11.97 -17.96
N ALA A 238 -4.23 12.17 -18.85
CA ALA A 238 -4.08 13.02 -20.03
C ALA A 238 -3.81 14.48 -19.66
N VAL A 239 -4.54 15.04 -18.68
CA VAL A 239 -4.32 16.41 -18.21
C VAL A 239 -2.93 16.59 -17.59
N ILE A 240 -2.48 15.63 -16.79
CA ILE A 240 -1.14 15.69 -16.17
C ILE A 240 -0.04 15.59 -17.24
N ALA A 241 -0.20 14.73 -18.25
CA ALA A 241 0.76 14.62 -19.34
C ALA A 241 0.85 15.92 -20.14
N ALA A 242 -0.29 16.49 -20.55
CA ALA A 242 -0.32 17.75 -21.28
C ALA A 242 0.26 18.92 -20.46
N ALA A 243 0.01 18.98 -19.16
CA ALA A 243 0.60 20.00 -18.29
C ALA A 243 2.12 19.83 -18.16
N TRP A 244 2.63 18.61 -18.19
CA TRP A 244 4.07 18.34 -18.13
C TRP A 244 4.79 18.80 -19.40
N GLU A 245 4.25 18.48 -20.59
CA GLU A 245 4.78 18.93 -21.87
C GLU A 245 4.89 20.46 -21.98
N GLY A 246 4.03 21.18 -21.29
CA GLY A 246 4.06 22.65 -21.22
C GLY A 246 5.13 23.23 -20.28
N LEU A 247 5.86 22.39 -19.52
CA LEU A 247 6.94 22.78 -18.60
C LEU A 247 8.34 22.56 -19.21
N GLU A 248 8.45 21.79 -20.28
CA GLU A 248 9.67 21.57 -21.05
C GLU A 248 9.83 22.67 -22.13
#